data_f8272654a0f66807267b08033f25efeb
#
_entry.id   f8272654a0f66807267b08033f25efeb
#
_cell.length_a   1.000
_cell.length_b   1.000
_cell.length_c   1.000
_cell.angle_alpha   90.00
_cell.angle_beta   90.00
_cell.angle_gamma   90.00
#
_symmetry.space_group_name_H-M   'P 1'
#
loop_
_entity.id
_entity.type
_entity.pdbx_description
1 polymer ?
#
loop_
_entity_poly.entity_id
_entity_poly.type
_entity_poly.pdbx_seq_one_letter_code
_entity_poly.pdbx_strand_id
1 'polypeptide(L)'
;ILERYSNIASLGEQGVLQNIYNEDNSFVQICNGIEVVGPSKEYVLEVAGQALDSRQGDSIDNETTVNAASVQISIDLGTSKILLVGDASTKAIEDNAKKHQIIQIPHHGRLDHAEELFEIKKDDKDTVYIISDNKGSSSGGSEELISRGKDKGHTIFNTRTEDTKTINSTTYQKSYRVGSYI
;
A
#
# COMPACT_ATOMS: atom_id res chain seq x y z
N ILE A 1 4.63 -17.85 10.78
CA ILE A 1 3.91 -17.68 9.48
C ILE A 1 2.94 -18.85 9.31
N LEU A 2 3.40 -20.10 9.31
CA LEU A 2 2.55 -21.29 9.11
C LEU A 2 1.40 -21.39 10.13
N GLU A 3 1.64 -21.08 11.39
CA GLU A 3 0.61 -21.07 12.44
C GLU A 3 -0.47 -20.00 12.17
N ARG A 4 -0.06 -18.80 11.77
CA ARG A 4 -1.02 -17.73 11.41
C ARG A 4 -1.85 -18.12 10.21
N TYR A 5 -1.25 -18.69 9.19
CA TYR A 5 -1.96 -19.17 8.00
C TYR A 5 -2.96 -20.27 8.35
N SER A 6 -2.57 -21.24 9.19
CA SER A 6 -3.44 -22.30 9.68
C SER A 6 -4.65 -21.75 10.44
N ASN A 7 -4.43 -20.74 11.30
CA ASN A 7 -5.51 -20.08 12.03
C ASN A 7 -6.49 -19.35 11.11
N ILE A 8 -5.99 -18.65 10.08
CA ILE A 8 -6.81 -17.98 9.08
C ILE A 8 -7.62 -19.00 8.27
N ALA A 9 -7.00 -20.09 7.82
CA ALA A 9 -7.68 -21.16 7.09
C ALA A 9 -8.81 -21.78 7.93
N SER A 10 -8.56 -22.03 9.22
CA SER A 10 -9.57 -22.55 10.15
C SER A 10 -10.76 -21.60 10.32
N LEU A 11 -10.57 -20.29 10.29
CA LEU A 11 -11.68 -19.31 10.30
C LEU A 11 -12.52 -19.40 9.03
N GLY A 12 -11.92 -19.70 7.88
CA GLY A 12 -12.63 -19.96 6.64
C GLY A 12 -13.50 -21.22 6.73
N GLU A 13 -12.96 -22.33 7.26
CA GLU A 13 -13.69 -23.57 7.48
C GLU A 13 -14.88 -23.40 8.43
N GLN A 14 -14.77 -22.50 9.42
CA GLN A 14 -15.86 -22.17 10.35
C GLN A 14 -16.90 -21.20 9.75
N GLY A 15 -16.73 -20.77 8.50
CA GLY A 15 -17.61 -19.81 7.84
C GLY A 15 -17.47 -18.36 8.36
N VAL A 16 -16.46 -18.06 9.16
CA VAL A 16 -16.18 -16.71 9.67
C VAL A 16 -15.52 -15.85 8.59
N LEU A 17 -14.65 -16.46 7.76
CA LEU A 17 -14.07 -15.82 6.58
C LEU A 17 -14.78 -16.29 5.32
N GLN A 18 -15.26 -15.36 4.52
CA GLN A 18 -15.92 -15.67 3.25
C GLN A 18 -14.93 -15.84 2.09
N ASN A 19 -13.82 -15.11 2.13
CA ASN A 19 -12.81 -15.13 1.09
C ASN A 19 -11.40 -15.06 1.67
N ILE A 20 -10.51 -15.89 1.14
CA ILE A 20 -9.08 -15.84 1.39
C ILE A 20 -8.40 -15.56 0.05
N TYR A 21 -7.71 -14.43 -0.03
CA TYR A 21 -6.94 -14.07 -1.21
C TYR A 21 -5.50 -14.53 -1.03
N ASN A 22 -4.99 -15.28 -1.99
CA ASN A 22 -3.63 -15.80 -2.03
C ASN A 22 -3.00 -15.60 -3.42
N GLU A 23 -1.84 -16.18 -3.65
CA GLU A 23 -1.10 -16.07 -4.91
C GLU A 23 -1.85 -16.57 -6.15
N ASP A 24 -2.79 -17.50 -5.99
CA ASP A 24 -3.55 -18.06 -7.10
C ASP A 24 -4.76 -17.19 -7.49
N ASN A 25 -5.24 -16.37 -6.56
CA ASN A 25 -6.38 -15.49 -6.74
C ASN A 25 -6.08 -14.02 -6.44
N SER A 26 -4.81 -13.63 -6.45
CA SER A 26 -4.39 -12.23 -6.55
C SER A 26 -4.95 -11.61 -7.84
N PHE A 27 -5.15 -10.31 -7.85
CA PHE A 27 -5.85 -9.56 -8.90
C PHE A 27 -7.36 -9.83 -8.98
N VAL A 28 -7.94 -10.28 -7.90
CA VAL A 28 -9.37 -10.47 -7.80
C VAL A 28 -10.06 -9.13 -7.60
N GLN A 29 -11.06 -8.85 -8.41
CA GLN A 29 -11.95 -7.72 -8.21
C GLN A 29 -12.81 -7.97 -6.96
N ILE A 30 -12.60 -7.16 -5.92
CA ILE A 30 -13.36 -7.24 -4.67
C ILE A 30 -14.78 -6.69 -4.87
N CYS A 31 -14.87 -5.56 -5.54
CA CYS A 31 -16.11 -4.94 -5.98
C CYS A 31 -15.82 -4.00 -7.14
N ASN A 32 -16.83 -3.35 -7.69
CA ASN A 32 -16.63 -2.46 -8.83
C ASN A 32 -15.63 -1.34 -8.49
N GLY A 33 -14.54 -1.29 -9.23
CA GLY A 33 -13.47 -0.31 -9.06
C GLY A 33 -12.48 -0.60 -7.92
N ILE A 34 -12.57 -1.74 -7.20
CA ILE A 34 -11.61 -2.14 -6.17
C ILE A 34 -11.05 -3.52 -6.49
N GLU A 35 -9.73 -3.59 -6.65
CA GLU A 35 -9.02 -4.80 -7.05
C GLU A 35 -7.82 -5.07 -6.14
N VAL A 36 -7.53 -6.34 -5.85
CA VAL A 36 -6.25 -6.77 -5.32
C VAL A 36 -5.28 -6.87 -6.50
N VAL A 37 -4.23 -6.07 -6.50
CA VAL A 37 -3.28 -5.95 -7.62
C VAL A 37 -1.86 -6.40 -7.29
N GLY A 38 -1.65 -6.89 -6.10
CA GLY A 38 -0.34 -7.38 -5.65
C GLY A 38 -0.37 -7.90 -4.21
N PRO A 39 0.77 -8.44 -3.76
CA PRO A 39 2.00 -8.64 -4.53
C PRO A 39 1.87 -9.70 -5.63
N SER A 40 2.82 -9.72 -6.59
CA SER A 40 2.85 -10.76 -7.62
C SER A 40 3.15 -12.13 -7.01
N LYS A 41 2.74 -13.19 -7.72
CA LYS A 41 3.00 -14.57 -7.29
C LYS A 41 4.50 -14.83 -7.14
N GLU A 42 5.29 -14.36 -8.09
CA GLU A 42 6.74 -14.51 -8.11
C GLU A 42 7.36 -13.87 -6.87
N TYR A 43 6.89 -12.67 -6.51
CA TYR A 43 7.39 -11.97 -5.34
C TYR A 43 6.99 -12.66 -4.03
N VAL A 44 5.77 -13.17 -3.95
CA VAL A 44 5.32 -13.97 -2.79
C VAL A 44 6.19 -15.20 -2.59
N LEU A 45 6.53 -15.90 -3.67
CA LEU A 45 7.42 -17.07 -3.61
C LEU A 45 8.85 -16.69 -3.19
N GLU A 46 9.38 -15.57 -3.67
CA GLU A 46 10.68 -15.04 -3.26
C GLU A 46 10.69 -14.75 -1.75
N VAL A 47 9.67 -14.03 -1.27
CA VAL A 47 9.50 -13.70 0.17
C VAL A 47 9.35 -14.95 1.02
N ALA A 48 8.55 -15.92 0.58
CA ALA A 48 8.36 -17.17 1.28
C ALA A 48 9.67 -17.99 1.36
N GLY A 49 10.44 -18.02 0.27
CA GLY A 49 11.78 -18.64 0.25
C GLY A 49 12.71 -17.98 1.26
N GLN A 50 12.75 -16.66 1.30
CA GLN A 50 13.53 -15.88 2.26
C GLN A 50 13.11 -16.19 3.71
N ALA A 51 11.82 -16.18 4.00
CA ALA A 51 11.28 -16.43 5.34
C ALA A 51 11.58 -17.86 5.85
N LEU A 52 11.72 -18.83 4.94
CA LEU A 52 12.01 -20.21 5.26
C LEU A 52 13.52 -20.50 5.39
N ASP A 53 14.38 -19.67 4.81
CA ASP A 53 15.84 -19.83 4.92
C ASP A 53 16.37 -19.15 6.19
N SER A 54 16.48 -19.91 7.28
CA SER A 54 16.97 -19.40 8.57
C SER A 54 18.38 -18.79 8.53
N ARG A 55 19.13 -19.00 7.44
CA ARG A 55 20.47 -18.43 7.26
C ARG A 55 20.42 -17.00 6.73
N GLN A 56 19.36 -16.61 6.08
CA GLN A 56 19.21 -15.31 5.45
C GLN A 56 18.51 -14.27 6.33
N GLY A 57 17.90 -14.72 7.44
CA GLY A 57 17.11 -13.84 8.32
C GLY A 57 15.71 -13.57 7.79
N ASP A 58 14.94 -12.79 8.55
CA ASP A 58 13.54 -12.48 8.26
C ASP A 58 13.39 -11.07 7.68
N SER A 59 14.21 -10.74 6.67
CA SER A 59 14.14 -9.46 5.98
C SER A 59 14.47 -9.59 4.50
N ILE A 60 13.80 -8.80 3.68
CA ILE A 60 13.98 -8.70 2.24
C ILE A 60 13.64 -7.27 1.79
N ASP A 61 14.42 -6.72 0.86
CA ASP A 61 14.20 -5.40 0.26
C ASP A 61 13.93 -4.29 1.32
N ASN A 62 14.76 -4.25 2.37
CA ASN A 62 14.70 -3.32 3.50
C ASN A 62 13.44 -3.45 4.38
N GLU A 63 12.65 -4.52 4.23
CA GLU A 63 11.48 -4.82 5.04
C GLU A 63 11.55 -6.19 5.69
N THR A 64 10.73 -6.42 6.71
CA THR A 64 10.49 -7.79 7.16
C THR A 64 9.78 -8.58 6.06
N THR A 65 9.98 -9.89 6.00
CA THR A 65 9.30 -10.72 4.99
C THR A 65 7.78 -10.61 5.06
N VAL A 66 7.21 -10.36 6.24
CA VAL A 66 5.76 -10.16 6.41
C VAL A 66 5.31 -8.83 5.79
N ASN A 67 6.04 -7.75 6.05
CA ASN A 67 5.72 -6.43 5.52
C ASN A 67 5.94 -6.38 4.01
N ALA A 68 7.08 -6.89 3.54
CA ALA A 68 7.43 -6.86 2.13
C ALA A 68 6.32 -7.41 1.22
N ALA A 69 5.62 -8.45 1.67
CA ALA A 69 4.51 -9.09 0.97
C ALA A 69 3.11 -8.52 1.34
N SER A 70 3.04 -7.29 1.83
CA SER A 70 1.74 -6.65 2.11
C SER A 70 0.86 -6.60 0.87
N VAL A 71 -0.43 -6.83 1.08
CA VAL A 71 -1.43 -6.79 0.00
C VAL A 71 -1.51 -5.39 -0.61
N GLN A 72 -1.59 -5.34 -1.93
CA GLN A 72 -1.73 -4.11 -2.70
C GLN A 72 -3.16 -4.01 -3.25
N ILE A 73 -3.80 -2.88 -3.04
CA ILE A 73 -5.16 -2.62 -3.50
C ILE A 73 -5.17 -1.44 -4.44
N SER A 74 -5.74 -1.63 -5.62
CA SER A 74 -6.05 -0.56 -6.57
C SER A 74 -7.50 -0.13 -6.42
N ILE A 75 -7.72 1.18 -6.38
CA ILE A 75 -9.06 1.78 -6.38
C ILE A 75 -9.17 2.68 -7.61
N ASP A 76 -10.06 2.32 -8.52
CA ASP A 76 -10.35 3.08 -9.73
C ASP A 76 -11.47 4.10 -9.46
N LEU A 77 -11.14 5.38 -9.57
CA LEU A 77 -12.09 6.49 -9.41
C LEU A 77 -12.62 7.00 -10.77
N GLY A 78 -12.31 6.32 -11.86
CA GLY A 78 -12.64 6.71 -13.21
C GLY A 78 -11.67 7.72 -13.84
N THR A 79 -11.27 8.75 -13.11
CA THR A 79 -10.32 9.77 -13.58
C THR A 79 -8.90 9.57 -13.05
N SER A 80 -8.76 8.83 -11.96
CA SER A 80 -7.48 8.55 -11.31
C SER A 80 -7.54 7.20 -10.61
N LYS A 81 -6.39 6.58 -10.40
CA LYS A 81 -6.26 5.34 -9.65
C LYS A 81 -5.46 5.57 -8.38
N ILE A 82 -5.95 4.99 -7.28
CA ILE A 82 -5.28 4.99 -5.99
C ILE A 82 -4.64 3.63 -5.77
N LEU A 83 -3.39 3.63 -5.32
CA LEU A 83 -2.68 2.44 -4.88
C LEU A 83 -2.49 2.49 -3.36
N LEU A 84 -3.07 1.52 -2.65
CA LEU A 84 -2.84 1.28 -1.22
C LEU A 84 -1.92 0.08 -1.08
N VAL A 85 -0.87 0.19 -0.28
CA VAL A 85 0.23 -0.78 -0.27
C VAL A 85 0.62 -1.29 1.13
N GLY A 86 0.03 -0.74 2.19
CA GLY A 86 0.43 -1.08 3.56
C GLY A 86 1.92 -0.80 3.78
N ASP A 87 2.62 -1.80 4.27
CA ASP A 87 4.06 -1.75 4.56
C ASP A 87 4.91 -2.50 3.50
N ALA A 88 4.37 -2.69 2.28
CA ALA A 88 5.04 -3.41 1.21
C ALA A 88 6.41 -2.81 0.86
N SER A 89 7.35 -3.65 0.42
CA SER A 89 8.60 -3.15 -0.14
C SER A 89 8.36 -2.37 -1.44
N THR A 90 9.21 -1.39 -1.73
CA THR A 90 9.10 -0.59 -2.95
C THR A 90 9.27 -1.46 -4.21
N LYS A 91 10.13 -2.47 -4.16
CA LYS A 91 10.29 -3.45 -5.24
C LYS A 91 8.99 -4.18 -5.57
N ALA A 92 8.23 -4.58 -4.54
CA ALA A 92 6.97 -5.29 -4.74
C ALA A 92 5.90 -4.44 -5.43
N ILE A 93 5.94 -3.12 -5.26
CA ILE A 93 4.91 -2.21 -5.76
C ILE A 93 5.30 -1.45 -7.03
N GLU A 94 6.54 -1.56 -7.49
CA GLU A 94 7.11 -0.71 -8.55
C GLU A 94 6.23 -0.65 -9.80
N ASP A 95 5.82 -1.80 -10.34
CA ASP A 95 5.02 -1.86 -11.55
C ASP A 95 3.60 -1.30 -11.38
N ASN A 96 3.04 -1.45 -10.18
CA ASN A 96 1.75 -0.85 -9.84
C ASN A 96 1.88 0.65 -9.61
N ALA A 97 2.94 1.11 -8.95
CA ALA A 97 3.20 2.53 -8.73
C ALA A 97 3.26 3.31 -10.05
N LYS A 98 3.88 2.75 -11.09
CA LYS A 98 3.94 3.37 -12.43
C LYS A 98 2.57 3.65 -13.05
N LYS A 99 1.55 2.87 -12.69
CA LYS A 99 0.20 2.91 -13.27
C LYS A 99 -0.80 3.76 -12.48
N HIS A 100 -0.41 4.25 -11.28
CA HIS A 100 -1.30 4.95 -10.37
C HIS A 100 -0.89 6.42 -10.20
N GLN A 101 -1.87 7.31 -10.04
CA GLN A 101 -1.69 8.74 -9.85
C GLN A 101 -1.67 9.13 -8.37
N ILE A 102 -2.29 8.32 -7.52
CA ILE A 102 -2.36 8.53 -6.08
C ILE A 102 -1.79 7.30 -5.41
N ILE A 103 -0.74 7.47 -4.60
CA ILE A 103 0.01 6.34 -4.05
C ILE A 103 0.19 6.53 -2.55
N GLN A 104 -0.21 5.53 -1.77
CA GLN A 104 0.18 5.46 -0.37
C GLN A 104 1.68 5.15 -0.29
N ILE A 105 2.43 5.98 0.44
CA ILE A 105 3.84 5.68 0.72
C ILE A 105 3.88 4.52 1.71
N PRO A 106 4.65 3.45 1.42
CA PRO A 106 4.77 2.31 2.30
C PRO A 106 5.22 2.66 3.72
N HIS A 107 4.91 1.80 4.65
CA HIS A 107 5.41 1.81 6.02
C HIS A 107 5.25 3.18 6.69
N HIS A 108 4.02 3.72 6.64
CA HIS A 108 3.62 5.00 7.22
C HIS A 108 4.40 6.23 6.71
N GLY A 109 4.96 6.15 5.52
CA GLY A 109 5.78 7.23 4.95
C GLY A 109 7.24 7.18 5.40
N ARG A 110 7.85 6.01 5.40
CA ARG A 110 9.28 5.86 5.64
C ARG A 110 10.07 6.52 4.50
N LEU A 111 11.09 7.29 4.87
CA LEU A 111 11.78 8.20 3.96
C LEU A 111 12.47 7.48 2.77
N ASP A 112 13.11 6.34 3.01
CA ASP A 112 13.78 5.56 1.97
C ASP A 112 12.79 5.05 0.91
N HIS A 113 11.63 4.51 1.31
CA HIS A 113 10.58 4.12 0.39
C HIS A 113 10.01 5.31 -0.39
N ALA A 114 9.87 6.46 0.27
CA ALA A 114 9.41 7.67 -0.38
C ALA A 114 10.39 8.13 -1.47
N GLU A 115 11.69 8.11 -1.20
CA GLU A 115 12.72 8.50 -2.17
C GLU A 115 12.74 7.59 -3.39
N GLU A 116 12.61 6.28 -3.19
CA GLU A 116 12.51 5.30 -4.28
C GLU A 116 11.25 5.57 -5.13
N LEU A 117 10.10 5.81 -4.50
CA LEU A 117 8.87 6.16 -5.21
C LEU A 117 8.99 7.47 -5.99
N PHE A 118 9.63 8.49 -5.42
CA PHE A 118 9.88 9.75 -6.10
C PHE A 118 10.77 9.56 -7.34
N GLU A 119 11.72 8.62 -7.29
CA GLU A 119 12.53 8.29 -8.45
C GLU A 119 11.74 7.52 -9.50
N ILE A 120 10.94 6.54 -9.11
CA ILE A 120 10.04 5.79 -10.00
C ILE A 120 9.09 6.73 -10.76
N LYS A 121 8.61 7.79 -10.10
CA LYS A 121 7.62 8.76 -10.63
C LYS A 121 8.25 10.11 -10.98
N LYS A 122 9.56 10.20 -11.19
CA LYS A 122 10.26 11.48 -11.41
C LYS A 122 9.74 12.31 -12.58
N ASP A 123 9.21 11.65 -13.60
CA ASP A 123 8.66 12.28 -14.80
C ASP A 123 7.17 12.58 -14.70
N ASP A 124 6.50 12.10 -13.65
CA ASP A 124 5.08 12.30 -13.38
C ASP A 124 4.88 13.22 -12.16
N LYS A 125 4.87 14.53 -12.41
CA LYS A 125 4.76 15.55 -11.36
C LYS A 125 3.37 15.70 -10.77
N ASP A 126 2.35 15.14 -11.42
CA ASP A 126 0.97 15.18 -10.94
C ASP A 126 0.67 14.06 -9.92
N THR A 127 1.65 13.19 -9.64
CA THR A 127 1.49 12.13 -8.63
C THR A 127 1.26 12.73 -7.25
N VAL A 128 0.24 12.22 -6.59
CA VAL A 128 -0.10 12.55 -5.21
C VAL A 128 0.30 11.40 -4.30
N TYR A 129 1.02 11.71 -3.24
CA TYR A 129 1.40 10.72 -2.24
C TYR A 129 0.58 10.90 -0.96
N ILE A 130 0.15 9.78 -0.39
CA ILE A 130 -0.56 9.72 0.89
C ILE A 130 0.35 9.09 1.93
N ILE A 131 0.50 9.77 3.06
CA ILE A 131 1.14 9.23 4.25
C ILE A 131 0.02 8.82 5.21
N SER A 132 -0.09 7.53 5.48
CA SER A 132 -0.99 6.98 6.49
C SER A 132 -0.30 7.04 7.86
N ASP A 133 -0.25 8.24 8.44
CA ASP A 133 0.41 8.48 9.71
C ASP A 133 -0.63 8.76 10.80
N ASN A 134 -0.60 7.98 11.87
CA ASN A 134 -1.60 8.08 12.91
C ASN A 134 -1.11 8.77 14.20
N LYS A 135 0.19 8.83 14.49
CA LYS A 135 0.69 9.29 15.79
C LYS A 135 2.00 10.05 15.77
N GLY A 136 2.57 10.32 14.63
CA GLY A 136 3.84 11.06 14.54
C GLY A 136 4.99 10.40 15.27
N SER A 137 5.04 9.09 15.29
CA SER A 137 6.21 8.40 15.78
C SER A 137 7.33 8.46 14.73
N SER A 138 8.53 8.15 15.15
CA SER A 138 9.75 8.17 14.35
C SER A 138 9.74 7.31 13.07
N SER A 139 8.67 6.59 12.81
CA SER A 139 8.56 5.61 11.72
C SER A 139 7.89 6.14 10.46
N GLY A 140 7.38 7.38 10.43
CA GLY A 140 6.72 7.86 9.22
C GLY A 140 6.44 9.36 9.21
N GLY A 141 6.13 9.91 8.06
CA GLY A 141 5.58 11.24 7.89
C GLY A 141 6.47 12.39 8.31
N SER A 142 7.79 12.25 8.27
CA SER A 142 8.72 13.30 8.71
C SER A 142 8.56 14.60 7.90
N GLU A 143 8.86 15.74 8.54
CA GLU A 143 8.91 17.03 7.84
C GLU A 143 9.91 17.01 6.67
N GLU A 144 10.99 16.25 6.81
CA GLU A 144 11.98 16.04 5.77
C GLU A 144 11.39 15.36 4.54
N LEU A 145 10.58 14.31 4.71
CA LEU A 145 9.88 13.64 3.60
C LEU A 145 8.97 14.62 2.86
N ILE A 146 8.18 15.40 3.60
CA ILE A 146 7.26 16.38 3.03
C ILE A 146 8.02 17.45 2.25
N SER A 147 9.12 17.95 2.80
CA SER A 147 9.98 18.93 2.13
C SER A 147 10.58 18.38 0.85
N ARG A 148 11.19 17.19 0.90
CA ARG A 148 11.80 16.54 -0.27
C ARG A 148 10.80 16.26 -1.39
N GLY A 149 9.60 15.80 -1.03
CA GLY A 149 8.55 15.58 -2.03
C GLY A 149 8.11 16.88 -2.70
N LYS A 150 7.95 17.95 -1.95
CA LYS A 150 7.61 19.28 -2.48
C LYS A 150 8.72 19.82 -3.39
N ASP A 151 9.99 19.67 -3.00
CA ASP A 151 11.15 20.11 -3.80
C ASP A 151 11.21 19.37 -5.15
N LYS A 152 10.77 18.12 -5.18
CA LYS A 152 10.63 17.33 -6.42
C LYS A 152 9.35 17.65 -7.21
N GLY A 153 8.49 18.52 -6.71
CA GLY A 153 7.24 18.96 -7.36
C GLY A 153 6.05 18.03 -7.12
N HIS A 154 6.15 17.11 -6.17
CA HIS A 154 5.05 16.20 -5.82
C HIS A 154 4.10 16.80 -4.78
N THR A 155 2.85 16.38 -4.82
CA THR A 155 1.86 16.68 -3.79
C THR A 155 1.88 15.59 -2.73
N ILE A 156 2.06 15.97 -1.46
CA ILE A 156 2.05 15.05 -0.33
C ILE A 156 0.91 15.40 0.61
N PHE A 157 0.11 14.40 0.95
CA PHE A 157 -0.98 14.48 1.90
C PHE A 157 -0.68 13.58 3.10
N ASN A 158 -0.63 14.18 4.30
CA ASN A 158 -0.44 13.44 5.54
C ASN A 158 -1.77 13.36 6.31
N THR A 159 -2.27 12.16 6.53
CA THR A 159 -3.58 11.93 7.19
C THR A 159 -3.63 12.40 8.64
N ARG A 160 -2.48 12.60 9.29
CA ARG A 160 -2.42 13.13 10.65
C ARG A 160 -2.64 14.63 10.72
N THR A 161 -2.12 15.37 9.73
CA THR A 161 -2.07 16.85 9.78
C THR A 161 -3.12 17.49 8.90
N GLU A 162 -3.74 16.75 8.00
CA GLU A 162 -4.70 17.26 7.03
C GLU A 162 -6.03 16.50 7.10
N ASP A 163 -7.10 17.18 7.43
CA ASP A 163 -8.44 16.56 7.53
C ASP A 163 -9.05 16.23 6.17
N THR A 164 -8.78 17.06 5.16
CA THR A 164 -9.36 16.89 3.82
C THR A 164 -8.48 17.55 2.78
N LYS A 165 -8.28 16.85 1.65
CA LYS A 165 -7.64 17.42 0.48
C LYS A 165 -8.43 17.09 -0.77
N THR A 166 -8.70 18.10 -1.58
CA THR A 166 -9.24 17.90 -2.92
C THR A 166 -8.07 17.74 -3.89
N ILE A 167 -8.01 16.57 -4.50
CA ILE A 167 -6.99 16.26 -5.51
C ILE A 167 -7.65 16.37 -6.88
N ASN A 168 -7.17 17.30 -7.69
CA ASN A 168 -7.71 17.63 -9.02
C ASN A 168 -9.21 17.87 -9.04
N SER A 169 -9.67 19.00 -9.46
CA SER A 169 -11.03 19.56 -9.36
C SER A 169 -12.15 18.76 -10.04
N THR A 170 -11.95 17.53 -10.36
CA THR A 170 -13.04 16.60 -10.68
C THR A 170 -13.72 16.23 -9.37
N THR A 171 -14.93 16.68 -9.27
CA THR A 171 -15.84 16.58 -8.14
C THR A 171 -15.90 15.14 -7.60
N TYR A 172 -15.03 14.80 -6.64
CA TYR A 172 -15.29 13.65 -5.81
C TYR A 172 -16.45 14.02 -4.91
N GLN A 173 -17.59 13.41 -5.13
CA GLN A 173 -18.66 13.49 -4.15
C GLN A 173 -18.12 12.93 -2.84
N LYS A 174 -18.27 13.69 -1.75
CA LYS A 174 -18.00 13.21 -0.41
C LYS A 174 -18.47 11.77 -0.31
N SER A 175 -17.58 10.85 0.04
CA SER A 175 -18.01 9.53 0.50
C SER A 175 -19.00 9.77 1.61
N TYR A 176 -20.22 9.31 1.42
CA TYR A 176 -21.18 9.28 2.53
C TYR A 176 -20.52 8.46 3.63
N ARG A 177 -20.41 9.00 4.83
CA ARG A 177 -20.16 8.19 6.00
C ARG A 177 -21.20 7.09 5.94
N VAL A 178 -20.78 5.85 5.78
CA VAL A 178 -21.65 4.71 6.01
C VAL A 178 -22.14 4.89 7.44
N GLY A 179 -23.42 5.16 7.57
CA GLY A 179 -24.00 5.47 8.87
C GLY A 179 -23.65 4.37 9.85
N SER A 180 -23.27 4.77 11.04
CA SER A 180 -23.24 3.89 12.19
C SER A 180 -24.63 3.29 12.32
N TYR A 181 -24.78 2.05 11.91
CA TYR A 181 -25.94 1.27 12.30
C TYR A 181 -25.72 0.90 13.78
N ILE A 182 -26.62 1.45 14.60
CA ILE A 182 -26.82 1.07 15.99
C ILE A 182 -27.27 -0.40 16.06
#